data_f7250196530aa958cdadbbbfd97064b1
#
_entry.id   f7250196530aa958cdadbbbfd97064b1
#
_cell.length_a   1.000
_cell.length_b   1.000
_cell.length_c   1.000
_cell.angle_alpha   90.00
_cell.angle_beta   90.00
_cell.angle_gamma   90.00
#
_symmetry.space_group_name_H-M   'P 1'
#
loop_
_entity.id
_entity.type
_entity.pdbx_description
1 polymer ?
#
loop_
_entity_poly.entity_id
_entity_poly.type
_entity_poly.pdbx_seq_one_letter_code
_entity_poly.pdbx_strand_id
1 'polypeptide(L)'
;MNSYVKWIFVVLLICSLTAFVEKDKPTGGLSEGDVAPDFKIESASNGQPAFKLGNLKGKYVLLSFWASYDAQSRMQNVSLSNVLRSSRNVEMVSVSFDEYQSIFKETVRKDQIVTPTCFVET
;
A
#
# COMPACT_ATOMS: atom_id res chain seq x y z
N MET A 1 39.64 -30.72 -13.89
CA MET A 1 38.65 -29.70 -14.24
C MET A 1 39.37 -28.49 -14.82
N ASN A 2 39.02 -28.07 -16.02
CA ASN A 2 39.65 -26.95 -16.71
C ASN A 2 39.47 -25.66 -15.94
N SER A 3 40.51 -24.82 -15.79
CA SER A 3 40.45 -23.52 -15.14
C SER A 3 39.42 -22.57 -15.76
N TYR A 4 39.10 -22.76 -17.03
CA TYR A 4 38.06 -22.00 -17.74
C TYR A 4 36.66 -22.20 -17.18
N VAL A 5 36.35 -23.43 -16.73
CA VAL A 5 35.02 -23.73 -16.14
C VAL A 5 34.84 -23.01 -14.82
N LYS A 6 35.89 -22.89 -14.01
CA LYS A 6 35.85 -22.14 -12.74
C LYS A 6 35.57 -20.64 -12.98
N TRP A 7 36.20 -20.06 -13.99
CA TRP A 7 35.98 -18.65 -14.36
C TRP A 7 34.58 -18.40 -14.90
N ILE A 8 34.02 -19.35 -15.67
CA ILE A 8 32.62 -19.25 -16.13
C ILE A 8 31.65 -19.24 -14.96
N PHE A 9 31.86 -20.08 -13.95
CA PHE A 9 31.04 -20.11 -12.75
C PHE A 9 31.13 -18.78 -11.94
N VAL A 10 32.33 -18.21 -11.83
CA VAL A 10 32.56 -16.93 -11.13
C VAL A 10 31.84 -15.79 -11.88
N VAL A 11 31.93 -15.75 -13.20
CA VAL A 11 31.24 -14.72 -14.02
C VAL A 11 29.71 -14.85 -13.90
N LEU A 12 29.18 -16.08 -13.95
CA LEU A 12 27.74 -16.33 -13.76
C LEU A 12 27.27 -15.93 -12.37
N LEU A 13 28.05 -16.18 -11.33
CA LEU A 13 27.75 -15.79 -9.97
C LEU A 13 27.71 -14.27 -9.82
N ILE A 14 28.68 -13.55 -10.40
CA ILE A 14 28.72 -12.08 -10.39
C ILE A 14 27.52 -11.51 -11.16
N CYS A 15 27.15 -12.07 -12.30
CA CYS A 15 25.98 -11.65 -13.06
C CYS A 15 24.68 -11.85 -12.29
N SER A 16 24.56 -12.94 -11.51
CA SER A 16 23.36 -13.17 -10.69
C SER A 16 23.25 -12.20 -9.51
N LEU A 17 24.38 -11.76 -8.93
CA LEU A 17 24.39 -10.77 -7.86
C LEU A 17 23.97 -9.37 -8.33
N THR A 18 24.27 -9.01 -9.58
CA THR A 18 23.87 -7.71 -10.15
C THR A 18 22.39 -7.65 -10.53
N ALA A 19 21.69 -8.79 -10.58
CA ALA A 19 20.25 -8.83 -10.85
C ALA A 19 19.37 -8.37 -9.68
N PHE A 20 19.95 -8.21 -8.47
CA PHE A 20 19.27 -7.75 -7.27
C PHE A 20 19.39 -6.24 -7.03
N VAL A 21 19.62 -5.45 -8.05
CA VAL A 21 19.62 -3.97 -7.93
C VAL A 21 18.20 -3.51 -7.63
N GLU A 22 18.02 -2.86 -6.48
CA GLU A 22 16.74 -2.23 -6.12
C GLU A 22 16.36 -1.21 -7.19
N LYS A 23 15.15 -1.36 -7.72
CA LYS A 23 14.61 -0.39 -8.66
C LYS A 23 13.87 0.69 -7.87
N ASP A 24 14.50 1.86 -7.74
CA ASP A 24 13.88 3.02 -7.09
C ASP A 24 12.83 3.72 -7.98
N LYS A 25 12.65 3.28 -9.19
CA LYS A 25 11.74 3.91 -10.16
C LYS A 25 10.52 3.03 -10.43
N PRO A 26 9.33 3.65 -10.60
CA PRO A 26 8.15 2.92 -11.03
C PRO A 26 8.42 2.16 -12.32
N THR A 27 8.11 0.87 -12.33
CA THR A 27 8.39 -0.04 -13.46
C THR A 27 7.24 -0.12 -14.46
N GLY A 28 6.18 0.69 -14.26
CA GLY A 28 5.02 0.74 -15.15
C GLY A 28 4.07 -0.45 -15.05
N GLY A 29 4.34 -1.41 -14.15
CA GLY A 29 3.51 -2.57 -13.87
C GLY A 29 3.03 -2.61 -12.43
N LEU A 30 2.08 -3.49 -12.14
CA LEU A 30 1.53 -3.75 -10.81
C LEU A 30 1.75 -5.21 -10.40
N SER A 31 2.88 -5.76 -10.75
CA SER A 31 3.29 -7.11 -10.35
C SER A 31 4.06 -7.07 -9.03
N GLU A 32 4.12 -8.22 -8.36
CA GLU A 32 4.94 -8.36 -7.16
C GLU A 32 6.41 -8.02 -7.47
N GLY A 33 7.02 -7.23 -6.58
CA GLY A 33 8.38 -6.74 -6.74
C GLY A 33 8.52 -5.45 -7.54
N ASP A 34 7.44 -4.96 -8.16
CA ASP A 34 7.44 -3.66 -8.83
C ASP A 34 7.36 -2.53 -7.79
N VAL A 35 7.97 -1.40 -8.12
CA VAL A 35 7.80 -0.18 -7.31
C VAL A 35 6.38 0.34 -7.49
N ALA A 36 5.67 0.53 -6.38
CA ALA A 36 4.32 1.07 -6.38
C ALA A 36 4.32 2.49 -6.97
N PRO A 37 3.38 2.80 -7.89
CA PRO A 37 3.21 4.16 -8.36
C PRO A 37 2.77 5.05 -7.20
N ASP A 38 3.34 6.26 -7.13
CA ASP A 38 2.89 7.24 -6.16
C ASP A 38 1.52 7.80 -6.55
N PHE A 39 0.68 8.03 -5.57
CA PHE A 39 -0.61 8.65 -5.79
C PHE A 39 -0.96 9.60 -4.65
N LYS A 40 -1.83 10.54 -4.94
CA LYS A 40 -2.31 11.54 -4.00
C LYS A 40 -3.84 11.47 -3.97
N ILE A 41 -4.39 11.46 -2.77
CA ILE A 41 -5.83 11.60 -2.56
C ILE A 41 -6.05 12.95 -1.89
N GLU A 42 -6.76 13.84 -2.56
CA GLU A 42 -7.16 15.11 -1.97
C GLU A 42 -8.15 14.85 -0.83
N SER A 43 -7.97 15.57 0.25
CA SER A 43 -8.90 15.43 1.35
C SER A 43 -10.21 16.15 1.03
N ALA A 44 -11.30 15.43 1.11
CA ALA A 44 -12.64 16.02 1.01
C ALA A 44 -13.06 16.78 2.26
N SER A 45 -12.26 16.74 3.32
CA SER A 45 -12.53 17.43 4.57
C SER A 45 -11.72 18.71 4.67
N ASN A 46 -12.39 19.83 4.87
CA ASN A 46 -11.74 21.11 5.12
C ASN A 46 -10.78 20.99 6.32
N GLY A 47 -9.49 21.23 6.09
CA GLY A 47 -8.48 21.27 7.12
C GLY A 47 -7.64 19.99 7.29
N GLN A 48 -7.92 18.92 6.55
CA GLN A 48 -7.04 17.74 6.56
C GLN A 48 -6.07 17.77 5.37
N PRO A 49 -4.79 17.41 5.59
CA PRO A 49 -3.83 17.34 4.50
C PRO A 49 -4.19 16.23 3.51
N ALA A 50 -3.88 16.43 2.24
CA ALA A 50 -4.00 15.38 1.24
C ALA A 50 -3.10 14.20 1.59
N PHE A 51 -3.59 12.99 1.35
CA PHE A 51 -2.80 11.78 1.53
C PHE A 51 -1.89 11.54 0.32
N LYS A 52 -0.62 11.27 0.59
CA LYS A 52 0.36 10.86 -0.43
C LYS A 52 1.02 9.55 0.00
N LEU A 53 1.01 8.55 -0.89
CA LEU A 53 1.67 7.27 -0.61
C LEU A 53 3.17 7.42 -0.38
N GLY A 54 3.83 8.32 -1.11
CA GLY A 54 5.26 8.58 -0.96
C GLY A 54 5.70 9.04 0.43
N ASN A 55 4.79 9.58 1.24
CA ASN A 55 5.07 9.99 2.63
C ASN A 55 5.26 8.80 3.58
N LEU A 56 4.90 7.59 3.17
CA LEU A 56 5.00 6.36 3.96
C LEU A 56 6.20 5.50 3.57
N LYS A 57 7.20 6.05 2.91
CA LYS A 57 8.43 5.33 2.58
C LYS A 57 9.14 4.84 3.85
N GLY A 58 9.69 3.62 3.77
CA GLY A 58 10.38 2.97 4.87
C GLY A 58 9.48 2.17 5.81
N LYS A 59 8.19 2.10 5.54
CA LYS A 59 7.21 1.30 6.29
C LYS A 59 6.52 0.31 5.36
N TYR A 60 6.07 -0.82 5.93
CA TYR A 60 5.12 -1.68 5.24
C TYR A 60 3.75 -1.01 5.26
N VAL A 61 3.13 -0.87 4.10
CA VAL A 61 1.82 -0.22 3.95
C VAL A 61 0.82 -1.23 3.43
N LEU A 62 -0.28 -1.40 4.14
CA LEU A 62 -1.43 -2.16 3.68
C LEU A 62 -2.49 -1.19 3.16
N LEU A 63 -2.73 -1.21 1.86
CA LEU A 63 -3.83 -0.47 1.25
C LEU A 63 -5.08 -1.33 1.23
N SER A 64 -6.17 -0.83 1.79
CA SER A 64 -7.47 -1.47 1.79
C SER A 64 -8.48 -0.60 1.07
N PHE A 65 -9.11 -1.14 0.04
CA PHE A 65 -10.18 -0.48 -0.70
C PHE A 65 -11.53 -1.05 -0.26
N TRP A 66 -12.48 -0.18 0.05
CA TRP A 66 -13.77 -0.58 0.58
C TRP A 66 -14.88 0.42 0.25
N ALA A 67 -16.11 0.03 0.50
CA ALA A 67 -17.26 0.91 0.43
C ALA A 67 -18.30 0.49 1.47
N SER A 68 -19.04 1.45 2.02
CA SER A 68 -20.03 1.21 3.07
C SER A 68 -21.18 0.30 2.62
N TYR A 69 -21.51 0.31 1.34
CA TYR A 69 -22.57 -0.51 0.75
C TYR A 69 -22.12 -1.95 0.41
N ASP A 70 -20.82 -2.20 0.39
CA ASP A 70 -20.25 -3.54 0.16
C ASP A 70 -19.92 -4.17 1.51
N ALA A 71 -20.82 -5.04 1.98
CA ALA A 71 -20.70 -5.67 3.29
C ALA A 71 -19.38 -6.44 3.45
N GLN A 72 -18.93 -7.16 2.43
CA GLN A 72 -17.72 -7.96 2.48
C GLN A 72 -16.47 -7.08 2.62
N SER A 73 -16.31 -6.06 1.79
CA SER A 73 -15.16 -5.15 1.87
C SER A 73 -15.17 -4.34 3.16
N ARG A 74 -16.35 -3.93 3.63
CA ARG A 74 -16.51 -3.23 4.89
C ARG A 74 -16.08 -4.09 6.08
N MET A 75 -16.55 -5.33 6.16
CA MET A 75 -16.15 -6.26 7.23
C MET A 75 -14.66 -6.57 7.19
N GLN A 76 -14.10 -6.77 6.02
CA GLN A 76 -12.67 -7.01 5.85
C GLN A 76 -11.85 -5.81 6.30
N ASN A 77 -12.27 -4.61 5.96
CA ASN A 77 -11.62 -3.37 6.40
C ASN A 77 -11.61 -3.23 7.93
N VAL A 78 -12.73 -3.50 8.57
CA VAL A 78 -12.84 -3.48 10.05
C VAL A 78 -11.91 -4.52 10.69
N SER A 79 -11.90 -5.75 10.18
CA SER A 79 -11.06 -6.82 10.70
C SER A 79 -9.58 -6.49 10.59
N LEU A 80 -9.14 -6.02 9.42
CA LEU A 80 -7.75 -5.60 9.21
C LEU A 80 -7.36 -4.42 10.09
N SER A 81 -8.24 -3.44 10.22
CA SER A 81 -8.03 -2.28 11.09
C SER A 81 -7.82 -2.71 12.56
N ASN A 82 -8.62 -3.64 13.04
CA ASN A 82 -8.48 -4.15 14.41
C ASN A 82 -7.18 -4.94 14.63
N VAL A 83 -6.80 -5.78 13.68
CA VAL A 83 -5.55 -6.56 13.76
C VAL A 83 -4.32 -5.66 13.73
N LEU A 84 -4.33 -4.64 12.87
CA LEU A 84 -3.17 -3.77 12.67
C LEU A 84 -3.10 -2.57 13.63
N ARG A 85 -4.11 -2.38 14.47
CA ARG A 85 -4.18 -1.25 15.43
C ARG A 85 -2.95 -1.17 16.33
N SER A 86 -2.40 -2.30 16.76
CA SER A 86 -1.23 -2.39 17.63
C SER A 86 0.07 -2.66 16.89
N SER A 87 0.05 -2.79 15.58
CA SER A 87 1.26 -3.04 14.79
C SER A 87 2.08 -1.76 14.65
N ARG A 88 3.39 -1.88 14.90
CA ARG A 88 4.34 -0.77 14.71
C ARG A 88 5.02 -0.79 13.34
N ASN A 89 5.03 -1.96 12.69
CA ASN A 89 5.80 -2.18 11.46
C ASN A 89 4.95 -2.04 10.19
N VAL A 90 3.63 -2.16 10.32
CA VAL A 90 2.70 -2.08 9.21
C VAL A 90 1.73 -0.93 9.44
N GLU A 91 1.65 -0.03 8.49
CA GLU A 91 0.68 1.04 8.48
C GLU A 91 -0.46 0.71 7.52
N MET A 92 -1.67 0.74 8.01
CA MET A 92 -2.85 0.51 7.20
C MET A 92 -3.41 1.84 6.72
N VAL A 93 -3.66 1.92 5.43
CA VAL A 93 -4.38 3.04 4.82
C VAL A 93 -5.63 2.49 4.15
N SER A 94 -6.76 2.97 4.58
CA SER A 94 -8.08 2.56 4.12
C SER A 94 -8.63 3.62 3.16
N VAL A 95 -9.06 3.21 1.98
CA VAL A 95 -9.58 4.10 0.94
C VAL A 95 -11.02 3.73 0.61
N SER A 96 -11.94 4.64 0.87
CA SER A 96 -13.37 4.45 0.60
C SER A 96 -13.75 4.97 -0.78
N PHE A 97 -14.55 4.18 -1.48
CA PHE A 97 -15.20 4.54 -2.74
C PHE A 97 -16.69 4.83 -2.55
N ASP A 98 -17.09 5.29 -1.37
CA ASP A 98 -18.46 5.71 -1.11
C ASP A 98 -18.83 6.91 -1.98
N GLU A 99 -20.08 6.94 -2.44
CA GLU A 99 -20.60 8.03 -3.27
C GLU A 99 -20.78 9.33 -2.46
N TYR A 100 -21.13 9.19 -1.17
CA TYR A 100 -21.41 10.33 -0.29
C TYR A 100 -20.46 10.38 0.90
N GLN A 101 -19.84 11.53 1.11
CA GLN A 101 -18.93 11.77 2.21
C GLN A 101 -19.62 11.59 3.59
N SER A 102 -20.89 11.93 3.69
CA SER A 102 -21.65 11.76 4.93
C SER A 102 -21.79 10.29 5.34
N ILE A 103 -22.04 9.42 4.37
CA ILE A 103 -22.10 7.96 4.59
C ILE A 103 -20.74 7.42 4.99
N PHE A 104 -19.69 7.85 4.32
CA PHE A 104 -18.32 7.50 4.67
C PHE A 104 -17.98 7.86 6.12
N LYS A 105 -18.21 9.09 6.52
CA LYS A 105 -17.93 9.57 7.88
C LYS A 105 -18.72 8.81 8.93
N GLU A 106 -19.99 8.57 8.68
CA GLU A 106 -20.86 7.83 9.62
C GLU A 106 -20.43 6.38 9.76
N THR A 107 -20.02 5.73 8.67
CA THR A 107 -19.55 4.36 8.70
C THR A 107 -18.22 4.23 9.45
N VAL A 108 -17.28 5.14 9.22
CA VAL A 108 -16.01 5.18 9.95
C VAL A 108 -16.26 5.32 11.45
N ARG A 109 -17.20 6.17 11.82
CA ARG A 109 -17.60 6.37 13.23
C ARG A 109 -18.23 5.12 13.83
N LYS A 110 -19.21 4.51 13.15
CA LYS A 110 -19.88 3.29 13.61
C LYS A 110 -18.95 2.11 13.76
N ASP A 111 -18.06 1.92 12.80
CA ASP A 111 -17.13 0.81 12.79
C ASP A 111 -15.90 1.06 13.67
N GLN A 112 -15.79 2.22 14.28
CA GLN A 112 -14.68 2.62 15.14
C GLN A 112 -13.32 2.46 14.48
N ILE A 113 -13.22 2.85 13.20
CA ILE A 113 -12.00 2.76 12.44
C ILE A 113 -11.07 3.90 12.87
N VAL A 114 -9.90 3.56 13.40
CA VAL A 114 -8.89 4.51 13.88
C VAL A 114 -7.67 4.63 12.97
N THR A 115 -7.57 3.76 11.98
CA THR A 115 -6.50 3.83 10.98
C THR A 115 -6.72 4.99 10.03
N PRO A 116 -5.66 5.53 9.39
CA PRO A 116 -5.81 6.54 8.36
C PRO A 116 -6.82 6.12 7.30
N THR A 117 -7.82 6.93 7.08
CA THR A 117 -8.94 6.63 6.19
C THR A 117 -9.14 7.77 5.22
N CYS A 118 -9.19 7.44 3.94
CA CYS A 118 -9.35 8.40 2.86
C CYS A 118 -10.67 8.16 2.14
N PHE A 119 -11.25 9.22 1.64
CA PHE A 119 -12.45 9.20 0.82
C PHE A 119 -12.09 9.68 -0.58
N VAL A 120 -12.49 8.91 -1.59
CA VAL A 120 -12.32 9.29 -2.99
C VAL A 120 -13.63 9.89 -3.49
N GLU A 121 -13.57 11.15 -3.85
CA GLU A 121 -14.68 11.85 -4.49
C GLU A 121 -14.72 11.44 -5.97
N THR A 122 -15.82 10.84 -6.39
CA THR A 122 -16.04 10.39 -7.77
C THR A 122 -16.86 11.39 -8.57
#